data_ff31d4459a59fdf6d43890b831350bb7
#
_entry.id   ff31d4459a59fdf6d43890b831350bb7
#
_cell.length_a   1.000
_cell.length_b   1.000
_cell.length_c   1.000
_cell.angle_alpha   90.00
_cell.angle_beta   90.00
_cell.angle_gamma   90.00
#
_symmetry.space_group_name_H-M   'P 1'
#
loop_
_entity.id
_entity.type
_entity.pdbx_description
1 polymer ?
#
loop_
_entity_poly.entity_id
_entity_poly.type
_entity_poly.pdbx_seq_one_letter_code
_entity_poly.pdbx_strand_id
1 'polypeptide(L)'
;AEMPGVYAEGEVDVAGTIVGVVDEADLLPRLEAMAEGDVLIGLPSSGLHTNGYSLARKVCFDLEKLGVNDPLPGTGKTVAEALLAIHRSYLAPVMPLVKAHQLVAMAHITGGGLTDNIPRVLPKTLDAEIDTASWQIPALFRFLMEKGGLGIEDARQALNLGVGMVLVAKADRAEAVLAALHAAEEPAWVLGRLVAGTGSVVYR
;
A
#
# COMPACT_ATOMS: atom_id res chain seq x y z
N ALA A 1 -6.82 -1.18 -25.03
CA ALA A 1 -8.27 -0.99 -24.93
C ALA A 1 -8.66 0.28 -25.69
N GLU A 2 -9.73 0.24 -26.40
CA GLU A 2 -10.31 1.42 -27.03
C GLU A 2 -11.17 2.16 -25.99
N MET A 3 -11.00 3.49 -25.91
CA MET A 3 -11.75 4.33 -24.97
C MET A 3 -12.35 5.53 -25.70
N PRO A 4 -13.29 5.31 -26.63
CA PRO A 4 -13.85 6.38 -27.45
C PRO A 4 -14.60 7.38 -26.57
N GLY A 5 -14.34 8.68 -26.81
CA GLY A 5 -14.96 9.79 -26.09
C GLY A 5 -14.44 10.03 -24.66
N VAL A 6 -13.40 9.31 -24.22
CA VAL A 6 -12.77 9.51 -22.90
C VAL A 6 -11.66 10.55 -22.96
N TYR A 7 -10.95 10.66 -24.09
CA TYR A 7 -9.85 11.59 -24.29
C TYR A 7 -10.24 12.69 -25.26
N ALA A 8 -9.79 13.92 -24.98
CA ALA A 8 -9.88 15.03 -25.90
C ALA A 8 -8.77 14.97 -26.98
N GLU A 9 -8.91 15.75 -28.06
CA GLU A 9 -7.89 15.83 -29.09
C GLU A 9 -6.56 16.35 -28.50
N GLY A 10 -5.47 15.61 -28.75
CA GLY A 10 -4.15 15.92 -28.21
C GLY A 10 -3.84 15.31 -26.84
N GLU A 11 -4.80 14.67 -26.17
CA GLU A 11 -4.53 13.88 -24.96
C GLU A 11 -3.88 12.55 -25.30
N VAL A 12 -2.96 12.11 -24.45
CA VAL A 12 -2.21 10.88 -24.61
C VAL A 12 -2.36 10.03 -23.35
N ASP A 13 -2.62 8.74 -23.53
CA ASP A 13 -2.57 7.75 -22.47
C ASP A 13 -1.50 6.70 -22.76
N VAL A 14 -1.00 6.05 -21.72
CA VAL A 14 0.02 5.02 -21.82
C VAL A 14 -0.43 3.80 -21.02
N ALA A 15 -0.58 2.68 -21.69
CA ALA A 15 -0.83 1.39 -21.05
C ALA A 15 0.43 0.51 -21.12
N GLY A 16 0.77 -0.10 -19.99
CA GLY A 16 1.90 -1.03 -19.87
C GLY A 16 1.44 -2.44 -19.51
N THR A 17 2.07 -3.45 -20.10
CA THR A 17 1.88 -4.85 -19.74
C THR A 17 3.21 -5.45 -19.34
N ILE A 18 3.27 -6.12 -18.19
CA ILE A 18 4.44 -6.88 -17.76
C ILE A 18 4.07 -8.35 -17.67
N VAL A 19 4.97 -9.22 -18.15
CA VAL A 19 4.81 -10.67 -18.08
C VAL A 19 5.98 -11.23 -17.28
N GLY A 20 5.69 -12.13 -16.33
CA GLY A 20 6.67 -12.85 -15.54
C GLY A 20 6.40 -14.33 -15.53
N VAL A 21 7.38 -15.11 -15.08
CA VAL A 21 7.29 -16.56 -14.90
C VAL A 21 7.75 -16.89 -13.49
N VAL A 22 7.04 -17.82 -12.84
CA VAL A 22 7.36 -18.33 -11.51
C VAL A 22 7.05 -19.83 -11.48
N ASP A 23 7.88 -20.60 -10.79
CA ASP A 23 7.59 -22.02 -10.58
C ASP A 23 6.37 -22.18 -9.66
N GLU A 24 5.54 -23.18 -9.89
CA GLU A 24 4.31 -23.42 -9.13
C GLU A 24 4.59 -23.55 -7.61
N ALA A 25 5.71 -24.17 -7.25
CA ALA A 25 6.14 -24.30 -5.85
C ALA A 25 6.50 -22.99 -5.17
N ASP A 26 6.77 -21.92 -5.97
CA ASP A 26 7.17 -20.60 -5.48
C ASP A 26 6.04 -19.58 -5.51
N LEU A 27 4.86 -20.00 -5.95
CA LEU A 27 3.69 -19.12 -5.98
C LEU A 27 3.34 -18.60 -4.57
N LEU A 28 2.98 -17.32 -4.54
CA LEU A 28 2.39 -16.66 -3.38
C LEU A 28 0.96 -16.21 -3.73
N PRO A 29 0.03 -16.21 -2.76
CA PRO A 29 0.17 -16.57 -1.35
C PRO A 29 0.22 -18.09 -1.09
N ARG A 30 0.93 -18.49 -0.04
CA ARG A 30 0.92 -19.87 0.47
C ARG A 30 -0.13 -19.99 1.58
N LEU A 31 -1.39 -20.04 1.21
CA LEU A 31 -2.53 -19.98 2.14
C LEU A 31 -2.48 -21.04 3.24
N GLU A 32 -2.11 -22.27 2.87
CA GLU A 32 -2.03 -23.42 3.80
C GLU A 32 -0.87 -23.31 4.82
N ALA A 33 0.11 -22.44 4.54
CA ALA A 33 1.23 -22.20 5.44
C ALA A 33 0.95 -21.11 6.47
N MET A 34 -0.12 -20.32 6.30
CA MET A 34 -0.46 -19.25 7.21
C MET A 34 -1.10 -19.78 8.48
N ALA A 35 -0.78 -19.16 9.60
CA ALA A 35 -1.32 -19.49 10.90
C ALA A 35 -1.58 -18.24 11.74
N GLU A 36 -2.41 -18.39 12.75
CA GLU A 36 -2.58 -17.39 13.82
C GLU A 36 -1.23 -17.06 14.46
N GLY A 37 -0.95 -15.77 14.67
CA GLY A 37 0.31 -15.26 15.17
C GLY A 37 1.34 -14.91 14.09
N ASP A 38 1.13 -15.27 12.82
CA ASP A 38 2.00 -14.80 11.73
C ASP A 38 1.95 -13.27 11.65
N VAL A 39 3.09 -12.66 11.30
CA VAL A 39 3.30 -11.22 11.44
C VAL A 39 3.08 -10.51 10.11
N LEU A 40 2.34 -9.41 10.18
CA LEU A 40 2.18 -8.46 9.07
C LEU A 40 3.27 -7.38 9.19
N ILE A 41 4.08 -7.23 8.14
CA ILE A 41 5.16 -6.25 8.07
C ILE A 41 4.77 -5.20 7.03
N GLY A 42 4.67 -3.94 7.44
CA GLY A 42 4.37 -2.80 6.60
C GLY A 42 5.63 -2.20 5.99
N LEU A 43 5.53 -1.81 4.72
CA LEU A 43 6.53 -1.03 3.98
C LEU A 43 5.91 0.29 3.55
N PRO A 44 6.64 1.44 3.64
CA PRO A 44 6.05 2.74 3.38
C PRO A 44 5.71 2.93 1.91
N SER A 45 4.67 3.70 1.64
CA SER A 45 4.43 4.28 0.33
C SER A 45 5.23 5.57 0.13
N SER A 46 5.51 5.93 -1.12
CA SER A 46 6.10 7.23 -1.50
C SER A 46 5.06 8.33 -1.71
N GLY A 47 3.79 8.00 -1.64
CA GLY A 47 2.65 8.88 -1.91
C GLY A 47 1.40 8.08 -2.24
N LEU A 48 0.59 8.58 -3.15
CA LEU A 48 -0.69 8.00 -3.55
C LEU A 48 -0.58 6.63 -4.23
N HIS A 49 0.57 6.27 -4.78
CA HIS A 49 0.80 5.01 -5.48
C HIS A 49 -0.24 4.74 -6.59
N THR A 50 -0.46 5.75 -7.43
CA THR A 50 -1.32 5.67 -8.62
C THR A 50 -2.82 5.50 -8.32
N ASN A 51 -3.25 5.71 -7.06
CA ASN A 51 -4.65 5.62 -6.64
C ASN A 51 -5.09 6.87 -5.87
N GLY A 52 -6.39 7.19 -5.90
CA GLY A 52 -6.94 8.34 -5.17
C GLY A 52 -6.72 9.70 -5.84
N TYR A 53 -6.27 9.77 -7.08
CA TYR A 53 -5.99 11.04 -7.78
C TYR A 53 -7.23 11.88 -8.04
N SER A 54 -8.40 11.27 -8.29
CA SER A 54 -9.65 12.02 -8.44
C SER A 54 -9.96 12.83 -7.18
N LEU A 55 -9.80 12.21 -6.00
CA LEU A 55 -9.94 12.87 -4.72
C LEU A 55 -8.86 13.95 -4.53
N ALA A 56 -7.60 13.61 -4.74
CA ALA A 56 -6.48 14.54 -4.55
C ALA A 56 -6.62 15.79 -5.43
N ARG A 57 -7.00 15.62 -6.71
CA ARG A 57 -7.25 16.73 -7.63
C ARG A 57 -8.42 17.60 -7.17
N LYS A 58 -9.53 16.97 -6.77
CA LYS A 58 -10.69 17.69 -6.25
C LYS A 58 -10.31 18.50 -5.00
N VAL A 59 -9.58 17.91 -4.06
CA VAL A 59 -9.17 18.60 -2.84
C VAL A 59 -8.20 19.73 -3.15
N CYS A 60 -7.12 19.47 -3.87
CA CYS A 60 -6.09 20.48 -4.13
C CYS A 60 -6.60 21.61 -5.03
N PHE A 61 -7.26 21.27 -6.14
CA PHE A 61 -7.57 22.27 -7.18
C PHE A 61 -8.98 22.86 -7.05
N ASP A 62 -9.98 22.03 -6.68
CA ASP A 62 -11.36 22.51 -6.64
C ASP A 62 -11.75 23.07 -5.28
N LEU A 63 -11.29 22.48 -4.18
CA LEU A 63 -11.63 22.93 -2.82
C LEU A 63 -10.64 23.96 -2.32
N GLU A 64 -9.36 23.64 -2.25
CA GLU A 64 -8.32 24.50 -1.69
C GLU A 64 -7.75 25.52 -2.70
N LYS A 65 -8.11 25.41 -3.99
CA LYS A 65 -7.69 26.33 -5.07
C LYS A 65 -6.17 26.46 -5.21
N LEU A 66 -5.43 25.41 -4.86
CA LEU A 66 -3.97 25.38 -5.00
C LEU A 66 -3.56 25.24 -6.47
N GLY A 67 -2.50 25.92 -6.85
CA GLY A 67 -1.79 25.66 -8.10
C GLY A 67 -0.78 24.53 -7.96
N VAL A 68 -0.30 23.99 -9.07
CA VAL A 68 0.66 22.87 -9.08
C VAL A 68 1.98 23.18 -8.37
N ASN A 69 2.40 24.45 -8.39
CA ASN A 69 3.63 24.92 -7.77
C ASN A 69 3.44 25.46 -6.34
N ASP A 70 2.21 25.47 -5.85
CA ASP A 70 1.94 25.93 -4.48
C ASP A 70 2.41 24.90 -3.47
N PRO A 71 2.86 25.33 -2.28
CA PRO A 71 3.26 24.43 -1.23
C PRO A 71 2.07 23.61 -0.74
N LEU A 72 2.23 22.28 -0.68
CA LEU A 72 1.22 21.40 -0.08
C LEU A 72 1.41 21.37 1.43
N PRO A 73 0.42 21.83 2.22
CA PRO A 73 0.58 21.99 3.67
C PRO A 73 1.08 20.75 4.39
N GLY A 74 2.07 20.92 5.25
CA GLY A 74 2.64 19.89 6.10
C GLY A 74 3.57 18.89 5.40
N THR A 75 3.73 18.96 4.08
CA THR A 75 4.55 17.99 3.33
C THR A 75 5.98 18.48 3.05
N GLY A 76 6.22 19.78 3.10
CA GLY A 76 7.48 20.40 2.66
C GLY A 76 7.72 20.32 1.15
N LYS A 77 6.68 19.98 0.37
CA LYS A 77 6.72 19.81 -1.10
C LYS A 77 5.66 20.67 -1.75
N THR A 78 5.81 20.95 -3.04
CA THR A 78 4.73 21.51 -3.86
C THR A 78 3.66 20.44 -4.13
N VAL A 79 2.48 20.89 -4.61
CA VAL A 79 1.40 19.99 -5.04
C VAL A 79 1.92 19.02 -6.11
N ALA A 80 2.65 19.53 -7.11
CA ALA A 80 3.21 18.68 -8.17
C ALA A 80 4.19 17.63 -7.60
N GLU A 81 5.15 18.02 -6.77
CA GLU A 81 6.13 17.10 -6.19
C GLU A 81 5.49 16.03 -5.31
N ALA A 82 4.44 16.37 -4.57
CA ALA A 82 3.75 15.42 -3.71
C ALA A 82 2.87 14.45 -4.52
N LEU A 83 2.15 14.95 -5.53
CA LEU A 83 1.23 14.13 -6.32
C LEU A 83 1.94 13.33 -7.43
N LEU A 84 3.07 13.83 -7.94
CA LEU A 84 3.87 13.13 -8.96
C LEU A 84 5.01 12.30 -8.37
N ALA A 85 5.01 12.07 -7.06
CA ALA A 85 6.00 11.21 -6.42
C ALA A 85 6.03 9.83 -7.12
N ILE A 86 7.23 9.44 -7.56
CA ILE A 86 7.41 8.15 -8.25
C ILE A 86 6.97 7.01 -7.33
N HIS A 87 6.18 6.10 -7.87
CA HIS A 87 5.73 4.90 -7.17
C HIS A 87 6.94 4.08 -6.70
N ARG A 88 6.99 3.77 -5.39
CA ARG A 88 8.10 3.06 -4.78
C ARG A 88 8.23 1.65 -5.35
N SER A 89 9.43 1.28 -5.78
CA SER A 89 9.73 -0.09 -6.17
C SER A 89 10.16 -0.90 -4.96
N TYR A 90 9.47 -2.00 -4.69
CA TYR A 90 9.80 -2.96 -3.63
C TYR A 90 10.63 -4.14 -4.13
N LEU A 91 11.00 -4.17 -5.42
CA LEU A 91 11.66 -5.31 -6.05
C LEU A 91 12.98 -5.66 -5.37
N ALA A 92 13.84 -4.66 -5.20
CA ALA A 92 15.19 -4.90 -4.67
C ALA A 92 15.18 -5.42 -3.21
N PRO A 93 14.45 -4.83 -2.25
CA PRO A 93 14.44 -5.31 -0.87
C PRO A 93 13.61 -6.57 -0.65
N VAL A 94 12.55 -6.82 -1.45
CA VAL A 94 11.61 -7.93 -1.22
C VAL A 94 12.00 -9.20 -1.98
N MET A 95 12.56 -9.09 -3.18
CA MET A 95 12.88 -10.26 -4.01
C MET A 95 13.86 -11.26 -3.34
N PRO A 96 14.91 -10.81 -2.59
CA PRO A 96 15.76 -11.74 -1.84
C PRO A 96 14.98 -12.57 -0.81
N LEU A 97 14.00 -11.95 -0.12
CA LEU A 97 13.16 -12.62 0.87
C LEU A 97 12.22 -13.65 0.21
N VAL A 98 11.67 -13.32 -0.95
CA VAL A 98 10.84 -14.25 -1.74
C VAL A 98 11.68 -15.47 -2.16
N LYS A 99 12.86 -15.24 -2.74
CA LYS A 99 13.76 -16.31 -3.17
C LYS A 99 14.26 -17.19 -2.01
N ALA A 100 14.40 -16.61 -0.83
CA ALA A 100 14.78 -17.35 0.38
C ALA A 100 13.58 -18.00 1.11
N HIS A 101 12.37 -17.97 0.53
CA HIS A 101 11.13 -18.51 1.10
C HIS A 101 10.84 -17.98 2.51
N GLN A 102 11.18 -16.71 2.78
CA GLN A 102 10.95 -16.07 4.08
C GLN A 102 9.53 -15.52 4.23
N LEU A 103 8.81 -15.39 3.12
CA LEU A 103 7.45 -14.82 3.09
C LEU A 103 6.43 -15.90 2.74
N VAL A 104 5.23 -15.80 3.30
CA VAL A 104 4.09 -16.65 2.97
C VAL A 104 3.05 -15.93 2.11
N ALA A 105 3.04 -14.60 2.15
CA ALA A 105 2.25 -13.75 1.25
C ALA A 105 2.84 -12.35 1.16
N MET A 106 2.36 -11.60 0.17
CA MET A 106 2.56 -10.16 0.06
C MET A 106 1.35 -9.52 -0.61
N ALA A 107 0.95 -8.35 -0.13
CA ALA A 107 -0.16 -7.57 -0.68
C ALA A 107 0.34 -6.19 -1.08
N HIS A 108 0.21 -5.83 -2.34
CA HIS A 108 0.44 -4.47 -2.83
C HIS A 108 -0.81 -3.63 -2.53
N ILE A 109 -0.61 -2.51 -1.84
CA ILE A 109 -1.72 -1.67 -1.39
C ILE A 109 -2.04 -0.62 -2.44
N THR A 110 -3.17 -0.81 -3.09
CA THR A 110 -3.70 0.02 -4.18
C THR A 110 -5.03 0.66 -3.79
N GLY A 111 -5.91 0.95 -4.75
CA GLY A 111 -7.30 1.35 -4.46
C GLY A 111 -8.01 0.29 -3.62
N GLY A 112 -8.75 0.71 -2.62
CA GLY A 112 -9.31 -0.15 -1.58
C GLY A 112 -8.46 -0.23 -0.30
N GLY A 113 -7.27 0.38 -0.30
CA GLY A 113 -6.39 0.46 0.88
C GLY A 113 -6.02 -0.90 1.47
N LEU A 114 -5.68 -0.92 2.75
CA LEU A 114 -5.40 -2.17 3.49
C LEU A 114 -6.64 -3.08 3.52
N THR A 115 -7.83 -2.46 3.67
CA THR A 115 -9.12 -3.13 3.86
C THR A 115 -9.44 -4.12 2.73
N ASP A 116 -9.19 -3.74 1.47
CA ASP A 116 -9.58 -4.59 0.33
C ASP A 116 -8.40 -5.39 -0.25
N ASN A 117 -7.14 -4.95 -0.01
CA ASN A 117 -6.00 -5.61 -0.63
C ASN A 117 -5.45 -6.76 0.22
N ILE A 118 -5.40 -6.64 1.54
CA ILE A 118 -4.90 -7.72 2.41
C ILE A 118 -5.78 -8.98 2.33
N PRO A 119 -7.12 -8.90 2.33
CA PRO A 119 -7.98 -10.08 2.24
C PRO A 119 -7.78 -10.94 0.98
N ARG A 120 -7.24 -10.37 -0.09
CA ARG A 120 -6.97 -11.11 -1.34
C ARG A 120 -5.90 -12.17 -1.20
N VAL A 121 -5.05 -12.02 -0.20
CA VAL A 121 -3.91 -12.92 0.05
C VAL A 121 -4.05 -13.71 1.35
N LEU A 122 -5.20 -13.66 2.03
CA LEU A 122 -5.49 -14.36 3.26
C LEU A 122 -6.42 -15.58 3.05
N PRO A 123 -6.24 -16.65 3.85
CA PRO A 123 -7.25 -17.70 3.96
C PRO A 123 -8.49 -17.17 4.68
N LYS A 124 -9.66 -17.76 4.42
CA LYS A 124 -10.94 -17.37 5.03
C LYS A 124 -11.07 -17.68 6.52
N THR A 125 -10.05 -18.25 7.12
CA THR A 125 -10.00 -18.62 8.55
C THR A 125 -9.18 -17.65 9.39
N LEU A 126 -8.50 -16.66 8.75
CA LEU A 126 -7.63 -15.71 9.43
C LEU A 126 -7.99 -14.27 9.05
N ASP A 127 -8.02 -13.39 10.04
CA ASP A 127 -8.13 -11.96 9.87
C ASP A 127 -6.76 -11.29 10.03
N ALA A 128 -6.56 -10.15 9.37
CA ALA A 128 -5.42 -9.27 9.61
C ALA A 128 -5.78 -8.26 10.71
N GLU A 129 -5.24 -8.43 11.90
CA GLU A 129 -5.34 -7.45 12.99
C GLU A 129 -4.24 -6.40 12.80
N ILE A 130 -4.63 -5.16 12.47
CA ILE A 130 -3.75 -4.04 12.18
C ILE A 130 -3.64 -3.14 13.42
N ASP A 131 -2.43 -2.91 13.88
CA ASP A 131 -2.13 -1.91 14.91
C ASP A 131 -2.03 -0.51 14.27
N THR A 132 -3.07 0.29 14.44
CA THR A 132 -3.16 1.64 13.87
C THR A 132 -2.19 2.63 14.50
N ALA A 133 -1.60 2.32 15.65
CA ALA A 133 -0.56 3.11 16.30
C ALA A 133 0.85 2.79 15.77
N SER A 134 1.03 1.71 14.99
CA SER A 134 2.33 1.25 14.51
C SER A 134 2.99 2.17 13.48
N TRP A 135 2.23 3.09 12.86
CA TRP A 135 2.77 4.10 11.95
C TRP A 135 2.02 5.43 12.05
N GLN A 136 2.64 6.47 11.53
CA GLN A 136 2.00 7.78 11.39
C GLN A 136 1.51 7.98 9.97
N ILE A 137 0.22 8.29 9.80
CA ILE A 137 -0.34 8.65 8.49
C ILE A 137 0.43 9.88 7.96
N PRO A 138 1.05 9.80 6.76
CA PRO A 138 1.82 10.90 6.20
C PRO A 138 0.97 12.17 5.97
N ALA A 139 1.64 13.32 5.98
CA ALA A 139 1.00 14.64 5.90
C ALA A 139 0.10 14.80 4.66
N LEU A 140 0.49 14.24 3.51
CA LEU A 140 -0.33 14.24 2.30
C LEU A 140 -1.73 13.66 2.57
N PHE A 141 -1.80 12.49 3.20
CA PHE A 141 -3.08 11.84 3.46
C PHE A 141 -3.89 12.57 4.52
N ARG A 142 -3.24 13.08 5.58
CA ARG A 142 -3.92 13.91 6.59
C ARG A 142 -4.54 15.15 5.97
N PHE A 143 -3.81 15.84 5.08
CA PHE A 143 -4.31 16.98 4.32
C PHE A 143 -5.53 16.60 3.47
N LEU A 144 -5.43 15.50 2.71
CA LEU A 144 -6.55 15.04 1.87
C LEU A 144 -7.78 14.66 2.68
N MET A 145 -7.59 14.03 3.83
CA MET A 145 -8.68 13.67 4.74
C MET A 145 -9.34 14.92 5.33
N GLU A 146 -8.55 15.82 5.89
CA GLU A 146 -9.03 17.04 6.53
C GLU A 146 -9.79 17.92 5.54
N LYS A 147 -9.16 18.25 4.41
CA LYS A 147 -9.70 19.18 3.41
C LYS A 147 -10.77 18.54 2.52
N GLY A 148 -10.71 17.23 2.34
CA GLY A 148 -11.73 16.47 1.63
C GLY A 148 -12.92 16.06 2.49
N GLY A 149 -12.87 16.32 3.79
CA GLY A 149 -13.93 15.93 4.74
C GLY A 149 -14.12 14.41 4.86
N LEU A 150 -13.02 13.62 4.70
CA LEU A 150 -13.09 12.16 4.78
C LEU A 150 -12.95 11.69 6.23
N GLY A 151 -13.86 10.83 6.64
CA GLY A 151 -13.70 10.02 7.84
C GLY A 151 -12.58 8.99 7.68
N ILE A 152 -12.08 8.46 8.79
CA ILE A 152 -10.99 7.47 8.76
C ILE A 152 -11.39 6.20 8.02
N GLU A 153 -12.64 5.76 8.12
CA GLU A 153 -13.12 4.54 7.45
C GLU A 153 -13.14 4.71 5.93
N ASP A 154 -13.62 5.84 5.43
CA ASP A 154 -13.61 6.16 4.00
C ASP A 154 -12.17 6.27 3.48
N ALA A 155 -11.28 6.87 4.28
CA ALA A 155 -9.87 7.01 3.92
C ALA A 155 -9.16 5.64 3.87
N ARG A 156 -9.49 4.70 4.76
CA ARG A 156 -8.96 3.32 4.78
C ARG A 156 -9.36 2.52 3.53
N GLN A 157 -10.49 2.85 2.93
CA GLN A 157 -10.96 2.23 1.69
C GLN A 157 -10.44 2.93 0.43
N ALA A 158 -10.20 4.24 0.48
CA ALA A 158 -9.83 5.01 -0.70
C ALA A 158 -8.31 5.14 -0.90
N LEU A 159 -7.52 5.09 0.19
CA LEU A 159 -6.12 5.48 0.21
C LEU A 159 -5.24 4.43 0.90
N ASN A 160 -3.95 4.40 0.54
CA ASN A 160 -2.97 3.52 1.19
C ASN A 160 -2.52 4.02 2.57
N LEU A 161 -2.82 5.26 2.94
CA LEU A 161 -2.50 5.92 4.21
C LEU A 161 -1.03 5.82 4.64
N GLY A 162 -0.12 5.67 3.67
CA GLY A 162 1.32 5.59 3.93
C GLY A 162 1.89 4.17 3.93
N VAL A 163 1.05 3.15 3.77
CA VAL A 163 1.47 1.74 3.65
C VAL A 163 1.34 1.31 2.19
N GLY A 164 2.44 1.03 1.51
CA GLY A 164 2.40 0.69 0.09
C GLY A 164 2.49 -0.80 -0.21
N MET A 165 3.10 -1.57 0.71
CA MET A 165 3.21 -3.03 0.62
C MET A 165 3.06 -3.63 2.01
N VAL A 166 2.41 -4.77 2.10
CA VAL A 166 2.33 -5.60 3.31
C VAL A 166 2.91 -6.97 3.00
N LEU A 167 3.87 -7.40 3.81
CA LEU A 167 4.44 -8.74 3.75
C LEU A 167 3.89 -9.58 4.90
N VAL A 168 3.66 -10.86 4.66
CA VAL A 168 3.27 -11.81 5.70
C VAL A 168 4.43 -12.77 5.92
N ALA A 169 4.95 -12.78 7.14
CA ALA A 169 6.04 -13.66 7.57
C ALA A 169 5.57 -14.55 8.72
N LYS A 170 6.15 -15.75 8.81
CA LYS A 170 5.96 -16.64 9.96
C LYS A 170 6.43 -15.95 11.23
N ALA A 171 5.75 -16.18 12.35
CA ALA A 171 6.06 -15.54 13.63
C ALA A 171 7.54 -15.72 14.02
N ASP A 172 8.09 -16.93 13.85
CA ASP A 172 9.48 -17.27 14.15
C ASP A 172 10.52 -16.67 13.18
N ARG A 173 10.08 -16.08 12.07
CA ARG A 173 10.95 -15.48 11.02
C ARG A 173 10.80 -13.97 10.90
N ALA A 174 9.80 -13.40 11.53
CA ALA A 174 9.45 -11.97 11.36
C ALA A 174 10.61 -11.03 11.72
N GLU A 175 11.34 -11.33 12.79
CA GLU A 175 12.51 -10.53 13.22
C GLU A 175 13.64 -10.59 12.17
N ALA A 176 13.92 -11.77 11.62
CA ALA A 176 14.93 -11.93 10.57
C ALA A 176 14.53 -11.22 9.29
N VAL A 177 13.24 -11.25 8.91
CA VAL A 177 12.71 -10.51 7.75
C VAL A 177 12.87 -9.00 7.95
N LEU A 178 12.51 -8.47 9.12
CA LEU A 178 12.70 -7.05 9.44
C LEU A 178 14.17 -6.66 9.40
N ALA A 179 15.05 -7.48 10.00
CA ALA A 179 16.48 -7.21 9.98
C ALA A 179 17.06 -7.18 8.55
N ALA A 180 16.59 -8.09 7.67
CA ALA A 180 17.02 -8.13 6.27
C ALA A 180 16.54 -6.90 5.49
N LEU A 181 15.29 -6.45 5.72
CA LEU A 181 14.77 -5.22 5.11
C LEU A 181 15.56 -3.99 5.57
N HIS A 182 15.82 -3.87 6.86
CA HIS A 182 16.60 -2.75 7.41
C HIS A 182 18.06 -2.77 6.91
N ALA A 183 18.67 -3.93 6.76
CA ALA A 183 20.02 -4.07 6.16
C ALA A 183 20.05 -3.66 4.68
N ALA A 184 18.90 -3.76 3.99
CA ALA A 184 18.71 -3.26 2.63
C ALA A 184 18.27 -1.77 2.59
N GLU A 185 18.38 -1.05 3.71
CA GLU A 185 17.94 0.34 3.87
C GLU A 185 16.45 0.56 3.54
N GLU A 186 15.64 -0.53 3.61
CA GLU A 186 14.19 -0.44 3.42
C GLU A 186 13.51 -0.24 4.77
N PRO A 187 12.83 0.91 4.99
CA PRO A 187 12.05 1.12 6.19
C PRO A 187 10.92 0.08 6.26
N ALA A 188 10.86 -0.63 7.38
CA ALA A 188 9.84 -1.64 7.61
C ALA A 188 9.48 -1.68 9.09
N TRP A 189 8.26 -2.08 9.41
CA TRP A 189 7.80 -2.19 10.80
C TRP A 189 6.76 -3.31 10.94
N VAL A 190 6.55 -3.78 12.17
CA VAL A 190 5.43 -4.67 12.47
C VAL A 190 4.15 -3.85 12.37
N LEU A 191 3.33 -4.16 11.36
CA LEU A 191 2.04 -3.51 11.10
C LEU A 191 0.92 -4.15 11.92
N GLY A 192 1.07 -5.45 12.25
CA GLY A 192 0.06 -6.22 12.93
C GLY A 192 0.36 -7.72 12.86
N ARG A 193 -0.68 -8.53 13.00
CA ARG A 193 -0.57 -10.00 13.01
C ARG A 193 -1.82 -10.66 12.44
N LEU A 194 -1.71 -11.93 12.10
CA LEU A 194 -2.85 -12.76 11.77
C LEU A 194 -3.50 -13.29 13.05
N VAL A 195 -4.83 -13.27 13.08
CA VAL A 195 -5.65 -13.81 14.16
C VAL A 195 -6.74 -14.71 13.59
N ALA A 196 -7.36 -15.56 14.40
CA ALA A 196 -8.51 -16.33 13.96
C ALA A 196 -9.63 -15.39 13.48
N GLY A 197 -10.26 -15.71 12.33
CA GLY A 197 -11.23 -14.79 11.72
C GLY A 197 -11.94 -15.34 10.49
N THR A 198 -12.27 -14.45 9.58
CA THR A 198 -13.11 -14.73 8.40
C THR A 198 -12.49 -14.25 7.08
N GLY A 199 -11.22 -13.83 7.08
CA GLY A 199 -10.50 -13.30 5.92
C GLY A 199 -10.67 -11.79 5.77
N SER A 200 -10.78 -11.06 6.86
CA SER A 200 -11.06 -9.62 6.89
C SER A 200 -9.89 -8.84 7.50
N VAL A 201 -9.96 -7.52 7.47
CA VAL A 201 -9.05 -6.62 8.18
C VAL A 201 -9.75 -6.06 9.41
N VAL A 202 -9.08 -6.13 10.56
CA VAL A 202 -9.55 -5.59 11.84
C VAL A 202 -8.56 -4.53 12.30
N TYR A 203 -9.02 -3.32 12.54
CA TYR A 203 -8.19 -2.20 13.02
C TYR A 203 -8.28 -2.08 14.55
N ARG A 204 -7.10 -1.95 15.21
CA ARG A 204 -6.97 -1.76 16.65
C ARG A 204 -6.28 -0.45 16.98
#